data_a0a6a30834070071a9b04c2e14709de3
#
_entry.id   a0a6a30834070071a9b04c2e14709de3
#
_cell.length_a   1.000
_cell.length_b   1.000
_cell.length_c   1.000
_cell.angle_alpha   90.00
_cell.angle_beta   90.00
_cell.angle_gamma   90.00
#
_symmetry.space_group_name_H-M   'P 1'
#
loop_
_entity.id
_entity.type
_entity.pdbx_description
1 polymer ?
#
loop_
_entity_poly.entity_id
_entity_poly.type
_entity_poly.pdbx_seq_one_letter_code
_entity_poly.pdbx_strand_id
1 'polypeptide(L)'
;MRLNVGKNPIQHYLFTINLLTNNRQRSIQKVIALIDTENLTKKFGDLTAVDNLTLHVDDGEVFGFLGPNGAGKTTTVRMLCCLISKTSGSARIGGYDIGNKADSLKIRKIIGLVPDNVGLSEHLTAYDNLDFYGKIYDCTEAHRKENIQRFLEMLGLWDKRNVLAATFSKGMKQKLAIARALIHDPQVLFMDEPTANLDPEAAKTVRDFILQLKKEKKTIFLNTHNLDEAQRICDRVAIMNMSLRAIGTPQELERSVSGRKTVIGLEQKVNDAVLGALKKLPLKNLSIDGDTITFDVEDPDKENSPAVGGL
;
A
#
# COMPACT_ATOMS: atom_id res chain seq x y z
N MET A 1 12.14 -51.97 -19.86
CA MET A 1 11.37 -52.60 -18.77
C MET A 1 9.96 -51.99 -18.76
N ARG A 2 8.98 -52.69 -19.34
CA ARG A 2 7.57 -52.22 -19.42
C ARG A 2 6.86 -52.61 -18.15
N LEU A 3 6.45 -51.64 -17.36
CA LEU A 3 5.57 -51.81 -16.19
C LEU A 3 4.14 -51.96 -16.69
N ASN A 4 3.58 -53.12 -16.47
CA ASN A 4 2.19 -53.48 -16.76
C ASN A 4 1.34 -52.98 -15.61
N VAL A 5 0.60 -51.88 -15.79
CA VAL A 5 -0.30 -51.31 -14.79
C VAL A 5 -1.69 -51.89 -15.04
N GLY A 6 -2.12 -52.73 -14.11
CA GLY A 6 -3.42 -53.42 -14.12
C GLY A 6 -4.60 -52.46 -14.25
N LYS A 7 -5.61 -52.91 -15.00
CA LYS A 7 -6.87 -52.23 -15.30
C LYS A 7 -7.79 -52.19 -14.03
N ASN A 8 -7.59 -51.20 -13.17
CA ASN A 8 -8.60 -50.88 -12.18
C ASN A 8 -8.85 -49.38 -12.18
N PRO A 9 -9.98 -48.91 -12.71
CA PRO A 9 -10.28 -47.47 -12.84
C PRO A 9 -10.32 -46.74 -11.51
N ILE A 10 -10.62 -47.41 -10.41
CA ILE A 10 -10.69 -46.85 -9.06
C ILE A 10 -9.28 -46.48 -8.54
N GLN A 11 -8.24 -47.30 -8.85
CA GLN A 11 -6.87 -47.00 -8.45
C GLN A 11 -6.30 -45.82 -9.21
N HIS A 12 -6.66 -45.68 -10.49
CA HIS A 12 -6.25 -44.50 -11.26
C HIS A 12 -6.90 -43.19 -10.77
N TYR A 13 -8.16 -43.29 -10.35
CA TYR A 13 -8.88 -42.16 -9.75
C TYR A 13 -8.28 -41.75 -8.39
N LEU A 14 -7.96 -42.72 -7.53
CA LEU A 14 -7.32 -42.48 -6.23
C LEU A 14 -5.90 -41.93 -6.37
N PHE A 15 -5.14 -42.38 -7.39
CA PHE A 15 -3.82 -41.84 -7.68
C PHE A 15 -3.89 -40.39 -8.19
N THR A 16 -4.87 -40.08 -9.04
CA THR A 16 -5.10 -38.72 -9.57
C THR A 16 -5.59 -37.77 -8.47
N ILE A 17 -6.46 -38.23 -7.56
CA ILE A 17 -6.92 -37.45 -6.39
C ILE A 17 -5.76 -37.21 -5.43
N ASN A 18 -4.90 -38.20 -5.16
CA ASN A 18 -3.72 -38.02 -4.31
C ASN A 18 -2.67 -37.07 -4.94
N LEU A 19 -2.51 -37.07 -6.26
CA LEU A 19 -1.65 -36.11 -6.97
C LEU A 19 -2.22 -34.68 -6.92
N LEU A 20 -3.54 -34.54 -7.02
CA LEU A 20 -4.22 -33.24 -6.93
C LEU A 20 -4.24 -32.69 -5.50
N THR A 21 -4.40 -33.56 -4.47
CA THR A 21 -4.33 -33.16 -3.06
C THR A 21 -2.90 -32.86 -2.62
N ASN A 22 -1.90 -33.63 -3.05
CA ASN A 22 -0.48 -33.33 -2.78
C ASN A 22 0.03 -32.08 -3.50
N ASN A 23 -0.47 -31.77 -4.70
CA ASN A 23 -0.16 -30.49 -5.37
C ASN A 23 -0.90 -29.31 -4.73
N ARG A 24 -2.09 -29.48 -4.16
CA ARG A 24 -2.75 -28.44 -3.36
C ARG A 24 -2.07 -28.20 -2.00
N GLN A 25 -1.44 -29.19 -1.40
CA GLN A 25 -0.67 -29.01 -0.16
C GLN A 25 0.70 -28.35 -0.37
N ARG A 26 1.24 -28.30 -1.61
CA ARG A 26 2.52 -27.64 -1.91
C ARG A 26 2.40 -26.15 -2.27
N SER A 27 1.19 -25.58 -2.36
CA SER A 27 0.99 -24.17 -2.72
C SER A 27 0.12 -23.37 -1.77
N ILE A 28 -0.15 -23.85 -0.56
CA ILE A 28 -0.57 -23.00 0.56
C ILE A 28 0.70 -22.71 1.35
N GLN A 29 1.62 -21.99 0.78
CA GLN A 29 2.49 -21.13 1.56
C GLN A 29 1.52 -20.13 2.22
N LYS A 30 1.21 -20.39 3.50
CA LYS A 30 0.40 -19.48 4.31
C LYS A 30 1.11 -18.14 4.22
N VAL A 31 0.60 -17.23 3.41
CA VAL A 31 1.10 -15.86 3.37
C VAL A 31 0.89 -15.36 4.80
N ILE A 32 2.00 -15.21 5.53
CA ILE A 32 1.95 -14.76 6.91
C ILE A 32 1.82 -13.26 6.81
N ALA A 33 0.65 -12.73 7.16
CA ALA A 33 0.46 -11.31 7.27
C ALA A 33 1.52 -10.73 8.21
N LEU A 34 2.30 -9.77 7.71
CA LEU A 34 3.33 -9.11 8.50
C LEU A 34 2.73 -8.02 9.40
N ILE A 35 1.65 -7.39 8.93
CA ILE A 35 0.81 -6.48 9.73
C ILE A 35 -0.61 -7.03 9.73
N ASP A 36 -1.18 -7.20 10.91
CA ASP A 36 -2.52 -7.70 11.11
C ASP A 36 -3.25 -6.82 12.13
N THR A 37 -4.46 -6.34 11.78
CA THR A 37 -5.30 -5.56 12.70
C THR A 37 -6.70 -6.13 12.73
N GLU A 38 -7.30 -6.14 13.93
CA GLU A 38 -8.67 -6.62 14.15
C GLU A 38 -9.42 -5.62 15.03
N ASN A 39 -10.44 -4.98 14.43
CA ASN A 39 -11.29 -3.97 15.09
C ASN A 39 -10.48 -2.87 15.82
N LEU A 40 -9.29 -2.52 15.29
CA LEU A 40 -8.40 -1.56 15.92
C LEU A 40 -9.06 -0.19 16.00
N THR A 41 -9.17 0.34 17.22
CA THR A 41 -9.88 1.59 17.48
C THR A 41 -9.03 2.54 18.32
N LYS A 42 -9.08 3.84 17.96
CA LYS A 42 -8.48 4.93 18.75
C LYS A 42 -9.47 6.05 18.98
N LYS A 43 -9.66 6.37 20.26
CA LYS A 43 -10.43 7.53 20.71
C LYS A 43 -9.55 8.52 21.49
N PHE A 44 -9.80 9.78 21.33
CA PHE A 44 -9.22 10.88 22.11
C PHE A 44 -10.39 11.69 22.72
N GLY A 45 -10.74 11.38 23.97
CA GLY A 45 -11.98 11.86 24.57
C GLY A 45 -13.17 11.38 23.73
N ASP A 46 -14.01 12.31 23.28
CA ASP A 46 -15.19 12.03 22.46
C ASP A 46 -14.88 11.86 20.97
N LEU A 47 -13.68 12.21 20.52
CA LEU A 47 -13.27 12.09 19.13
C LEU A 47 -12.79 10.67 18.81
N THR A 48 -13.49 9.99 17.93
CA THR A 48 -13.02 8.71 17.36
C THR A 48 -12.16 9.01 16.15
N ALA A 49 -10.85 8.81 16.28
CA ALA A 49 -9.88 9.04 15.21
C ALA A 49 -9.70 7.83 14.28
N VAL A 50 -9.85 6.61 14.83
CA VAL A 50 -9.82 5.34 14.08
C VAL A 50 -10.91 4.46 14.65
N ASP A 51 -11.77 3.93 13.78
CA ASP A 51 -12.94 3.14 14.17
C ASP A 51 -12.93 1.76 13.51
N ASN A 52 -12.82 0.71 14.34
CA ASN A 52 -12.93 -0.71 13.95
C ASN A 52 -12.11 -1.08 12.71
N LEU A 53 -10.85 -0.64 12.63
CA LEU A 53 -9.97 -0.94 11.51
C LEU A 53 -9.53 -2.40 11.53
N THR A 54 -9.92 -3.15 10.50
CA THR A 54 -9.47 -4.53 10.24
C THR A 54 -8.81 -4.56 8.87
N LEU A 55 -7.51 -4.89 8.84
CA LEU A 55 -6.72 -5.03 7.61
C LEU A 55 -5.54 -5.98 7.81
N HIS A 56 -5.06 -6.53 6.70
CA HIS A 56 -3.89 -7.39 6.63
C HIS A 56 -2.93 -6.87 5.57
N VAL A 57 -1.62 -6.86 5.89
CA VAL A 57 -0.56 -6.53 4.95
C VAL A 57 0.41 -7.70 4.89
N ASP A 58 0.66 -8.18 3.70
CA ASP A 58 1.50 -9.34 3.47
C ASP A 58 3.00 -8.99 3.51
N ASP A 59 3.85 -9.99 3.75
CA ASP A 59 5.29 -9.81 3.71
C ASP A 59 5.75 -9.50 2.27
N GLY A 60 6.62 -8.49 2.12
CA GLY A 60 7.12 -8.02 0.82
C GLY A 60 6.13 -7.19 0.01
N GLU A 61 4.99 -6.78 0.60
CA GLU A 61 3.96 -5.96 -0.05
C GLU A 61 4.24 -4.45 0.12
N VAL A 62 3.99 -3.66 -0.92
CA VAL A 62 3.85 -2.21 -0.80
C VAL A 62 2.37 -1.89 -0.67
N PHE A 63 1.96 -1.60 0.55
CA PHE A 63 0.57 -1.34 0.92
C PHE A 63 0.32 0.17 1.05
N GLY A 64 -0.62 0.69 0.26
CA GLY A 64 -1.06 2.08 0.30
C GLY A 64 -2.19 2.30 1.29
N PHE A 65 -2.09 3.33 2.12
CA PHE A 65 -3.12 3.72 3.07
C PHE A 65 -3.59 5.12 2.74
N LEU A 66 -4.71 5.23 1.99
CA LEU A 66 -5.22 6.45 1.40
C LEU A 66 -6.37 7.05 2.20
N GLY A 67 -6.49 8.36 2.14
CA GLY A 67 -7.62 9.09 2.69
C GLY A 67 -7.34 10.58 2.85
N PRO A 68 -8.37 11.40 3.07
CA PRO A 68 -8.20 12.83 3.30
C PRO A 68 -7.44 13.12 4.59
N ASN A 69 -7.07 14.38 4.79
CA ASN A 69 -6.54 14.83 6.07
C ASN A 69 -7.58 14.64 7.17
N GLY A 70 -7.14 14.15 8.32
CA GLY A 70 -8.05 13.81 9.43
C GLY A 70 -8.70 12.42 9.35
N ALA A 71 -8.46 11.64 8.28
CA ALA A 71 -9.03 10.30 8.13
C ALA A 71 -8.52 9.25 9.13
N GLY A 72 -7.58 9.59 10.01
CA GLY A 72 -7.00 8.67 11.00
C GLY A 72 -5.73 7.96 10.54
N LYS A 73 -5.19 8.27 9.36
CA LYS A 73 -4.01 7.61 8.76
C LYS A 73 -2.77 7.67 9.67
N THR A 74 -2.30 8.88 10.00
CA THR A 74 -1.14 9.08 10.89
C THR A 74 -1.39 8.51 12.29
N THR A 75 -2.63 8.57 12.79
CA THR A 75 -3.01 7.94 14.08
C THR A 75 -2.84 6.42 14.03
N THR A 76 -3.25 5.78 12.94
CA THR A 76 -3.06 4.34 12.71
C THR A 76 -1.58 3.97 12.70
N VAL A 77 -0.76 4.69 11.91
CA VAL A 77 0.69 4.46 11.88
C VAL A 77 1.32 4.63 13.28
N ARG A 78 0.94 5.66 14.03
CA ARG A 78 1.45 5.87 15.40
C ARG A 78 1.08 4.73 16.35
N MET A 79 -0.13 4.14 16.22
CA MET A 79 -0.50 2.96 17.00
C MET A 79 0.34 1.74 16.61
N LEU A 80 0.46 1.46 15.31
CA LEU A 80 1.24 0.34 14.79
C LEU A 80 2.72 0.45 15.19
N CYS A 81 3.29 1.65 15.14
CA CYS A 81 4.67 1.91 15.60
C CYS A 81 4.82 1.96 17.14
N CYS A 82 3.78 1.62 17.91
CA CYS A 82 3.79 1.68 19.38
C CYS A 82 4.18 3.06 19.96
N LEU A 83 3.84 4.16 19.25
CA LEU A 83 4.06 5.54 19.72
C LEU A 83 2.90 6.04 20.56
N ILE A 84 1.69 5.54 20.32
CA ILE A 84 0.49 5.78 21.12
C ILE A 84 -0.25 4.47 21.35
N SER A 85 -0.97 4.39 22.47
CA SER A 85 -1.80 3.21 22.80
C SER A 85 -3.09 3.19 21.98
N LYS A 86 -3.58 2.01 21.64
CA LYS A 86 -4.93 1.78 21.14
C LYS A 86 -5.98 1.99 22.25
N THR A 87 -7.22 2.22 21.87
CA THR A 87 -8.37 2.23 22.82
C THR A 87 -8.99 0.83 22.94
N SER A 88 -9.20 0.14 21.80
CA SER A 88 -9.73 -1.24 21.75
C SER A 88 -9.26 -1.96 20.49
N GLY A 89 -9.69 -3.21 20.30
CA GLY A 89 -9.25 -4.08 19.21
C GLY A 89 -7.84 -4.63 19.41
N SER A 90 -7.27 -5.22 18.37
CA SER A 90 -5.92 -5.77 18.39
C SER A 90 -5.14 -5.40 17.15
N ALA A 91 -3.80 -5.40 17.24
CA ALA A 91 -2.93 -5.37 16.08
C ALA A 91 -1.61 -6.08 16.38
N ARG A 92 -1.04 -6.72 15.35
CA ARG A 92 0.24 -7.41 15.41
C ARG A 92 1.14 -6.98 14.27
N ILE A 93 2.45 -6.94 14.54
CA ILE A 93 3.50 -6.70 13.55
C ILE A 93 4.58 -7.76 13.74
N GLY A 94 4.86 -8.54 12.71
CA GLY A 94 5.80 -9.66 12.80
C GLY A 94 5.43 -10.66 13.90
N GLY A 95 4.12 -10.82 14.17
CA GLY A 95 3.59 -11.67 15.23
C GLY A 95 3.58 -11.06 16.64
N TYR A 96 4.19 -9.87 16.85
CA TYR A 96 4.22 -9.15 18.13
C TYR A 96 2.99 -8.26 18.32
N ASP A 97 2.41 -8.23 19.53
CA ASP A 97 1.22 -7.44 19.87
C ASP A 97 1.59 -5.99 20.23
N ILE A 98 1.00 -5.00 19.55
CA ILE A 98 1.23 -3.56 19.83
C ILE A 98 0.75 -3.14 21.22
N GLY A 99 -0.18 -3.86 21.82
CA GLY A 99 -0.71 -3.63 23.18
C GLY A 99 0.18 -4.17 24.28
N ASN A 100 1.17 -5.00 23.96
CA ASN A 100 2.08 -5.60 24.94
C ASN A 100 3.34 -4.76 25.07
N LYS A 101 3.65 -4.27 26.28
CA LYS A 101 4.81 -3.42 26.54
C LYS A 101 6.15 -4.12 26.22
N ALA A 102 6.28 -5.42 26.46
CA ALA A 102 7.49 -6.17 26.15
C ALA A 102 7.67 -6.35 24.62
N ASP A 103 6.59 -6.52 23.89
CA ASP A 103 6.60 -6.64 22.43
C ASP A 103 6.83 -5.31 21.74
N SER A 104 6.45 -4.18 22.35
CA SER A 104 6.67 -2.84 21.79
C SER A 104 8.16 -2.58 21.46
N LEU A 105 9.09 -3.07 22.28
CA LEU A 105 10.51 -2.94 22.01
C LEU A 105 10.96 -3.81 20.83
N LYS A 106 10.39 -5.03 20.71
CA LYS A 106 10.66 -5.93 19.58
C LYS A 106 10.11 -5.33 18.27
N ILE A 107 8.87 -4.80 18.32
CA ILE A 107 8.27 -4.12 17.17
C ILE A 107 9.15 -2.99 16.69
N ARG A 108 9.63 -2.11 17.59
CA ARG A 108 10.49 -0.98 17.21
C ARG A 108 11.81 -1.41 16.59
N LYS A 109 12.33 -2.60 16.90
CA LYS A 109 13.54 -3.14 16.27
C LYS A 109 13.32 -3.66 14.84
N ILE A 110 12.09 -4.06 14.50
CA ILE A 110 11.76 -4.61 13.17
C ILE A 110 11.05 -3.62 12.26
N ILE A 111 10.76 -2.39 12.72
CA ILE A 111 10.13 -1.36 11.92
C ILE A 111 11.06 -0.17 11.68
N GLY A 112 10.96 0.45 10.51
CA GLY A 112 11.46 1.79 10.22
C GLY A 112 10.30 2.76 10.11
N LEU A 113 10.46 4.01 10.55
CA LEU A 113 9.45 5.04 10.44
C LEU A 113 10.03 6.31 9.81
N VAL A 114 9.40 6.76 8.74
CA VAL A 114 9.60 8.07 8.13
C VAL A 114 8.36 8.90 8.43
N PRO A 115 8.40 9.76 9.45
CA PRO A 115 7.27 10.64 9.77
C PRO A 115 7.21 11.83 8.81
N ASP A 116 6.07 12.50 8.73
CA ASP A 116 5.89 13.75 7.97
C ASP A 116 6.91 14.83 8.42
N ASN A 117 7.13 14.99 9.72
CA ASN A 117 8.23 15.79 10.22
C ASN A 117 9.48 14.92 10.42
N VAL A 118 10.44 15.10 9.55
CA VAL A 118 11.60 14.21 9.42
C VAL A 118 12.52 14.12 10.65
N GLY A 119 12.56 15.14 11.51
CA GLY A 119 13.26 15.11 12.82
C GLY A 119 14.73 14.70 12.73
N LEU A 120 15.50 15.29 11.81
CA LEU A 120 16.95 15.07 11.69
C LEU A 120 17.72 15.90 12.72
N SER A 121 18.89 15.39 13.12
CA SER A 121 19.86 16.17 13.91
C SER A 121 20.59 17.12 12.97
N GLU A 122 20.15 18.38 12.91
CA GLU A 122 20.65 19.37 11.94
C GLU A 122 22.14 19.71 12.12
N HIS A 123 22.66 19.54 13.33
CA HIS A 123 24.08 19.78 13.67
C HIS A 123 25.01 18.62 13.29
N LEU A 124 24.46 17.51 12.84
CA LEU A 124 25.22 16.35 12.36
C LEU A 124 25.30 16.36 10.83
N THR A 125 26.36 15.74 10.30
CA THR A 125 26.45 15.46 8.87
C THR A 125 25.41 14.40 8.46
N ALA A 126 25.20 14.21 7.15
CA ALA A 126 24.35 13.13 6.69
C ALA A 126 24.89 11.76 7.16
N TYR A 127 26.19 11.54 7.09
CA TYR A 127 26.83 10.31 7.57
C TYR A 127 26.63 10.12 9.07
N ASP A 128 26.91 11.14 9.88
CA ASP A 128 26.81 11.05 11.34
C ASP A 128 25.38 10.84 11.83
N ASN A 129 24.38 11.42 11.12
CA ASN A 129 22.98 11.14 11.40
C ASN A 129 22.67 9.64 11.28
N LEU A 130 23.13 9.00 10.20
CA LEU A 130 22.87 7.58 9.96
C LEU A 130 23.68 6.69 10.93
N ASP A 131 24.95 7.01 11.15
CA ASP A 131 25.82 6.25 12.07
C ASP A 131 25.30 6.29 13.50
N PHE A 132 24.82 7.46 13.95
CA PHE A 132 24.22 7.63 15.27
C PHE A 132 22.99 6.72 15.46
N TYR A 133 22.06 6.74 14.49
CA TYR A 133 20.87 5.88 14.56
C TYR A 133 21.22 4.40 14.45
N GLY A 134 22.17 4.03 13.60
CA GLY A 134 22.65 2.66 13.53
C GLY A 134 23.25 2.16 14.85
N LYS A 135 23.93 3.03 15.62
CA LYS A 135 24.40 2.71 16.98
C LYS A 135 23.25 2.52 17.97
N ILE A 136 22.18 3.35 17.89
CA ILE A 136 20.99 3.20 18.74
C ILE A 136 20.30 1.85 18.52
N TYR A 137 20.32 1.34 17.29
CA TYR A 137 19.76 0.04 16.93
C TYR A 137 20.74 -1.14 17.11
N ASP A 138 21.85 -0.94 17.79
CA ASP A 138 22.89 -1.96 18.06
C ASP A 138 23.50 -2.58 16.77
N CYS A 139 23.49 -1.86 15.64
CA CYS A 139 24.10 -2.31 14.39
C CYS A 139 25.64 -2.36 14.52
N THR A 140 26.25 -3.43 14.00
CA THR A 140 27.72 -3.52 13.95
C THR A 140 28.31 -2.41 13.08
N GLU A 141 29.58 -2.05 13.32
CA GLU A 141 30.24 -1.01 12.53
C GLU A 141 30.26 -1.33 11.02
N ALA A 142 30.54 -2.59 10.68
CA ALA A 142 30.55 -3.05 9.30
C ALA A 142 29.17 -2.86 8.63
N HIS A 143 28.11 -3.29 9.30
CA HIS A 143 26.73 -3.14 8.80
C HIS A 143 26.34 -1.67 8.67
N ARG A 144 26.70 -0.81 9.63
CA ARG A 144 26.44 0.63 9.52
C ARG A 144 27.13 1.25 8.29
N LYS A 145 28.45 0.98 8.12
CA LYS A 145 29.21 1.51 6.98
C LYS A 145 28.61 1.09 5.63
N GLU A 146 28.28 -0.20 5.51
CA GLU A 146 27.65 -0.74 4.31
C GLU A 146 26.30 -0.08 4.01
N ASN A 147 25.39 -0.04 4.99
CA ASN A 147 24.07 0.54 4.81
C ASN A 147 24.10 2.07 4.61
N ILE A 148 24.99 2.80 5.29
CA ILE A 148 25.16 4.23 5.07
C ILE A 148 25.57 4.49 3.62
N GLN A 149 26.58 3.79 3.13
CA GLN A 149 27.02 3.96 1.75
C GLN A 149 25.90 3.60 0.78
N ARG A 150 25.34 2.41 0.90
CA ARG A 150 24.26 1.91 0.04
C ARG A 150 23.09 2.89 -0.06
N PHE A 151 22.52 3.30 1.07
CA PHE A 151 21.31 4.14 1.04
C PHE A 151 21.60 5.57 0.61
N LEU A 152 22.76 6.14 0.95
CA LEU A 152 23.14 7.47 0.48
C LEU A 152 23.42 7.47 -1.03
N GLU A 153 24.03 6.41 -1.59
CA GLU A 153 24.21 6.26 -3.03
C GLU A 153 22.87 6.13 -3.76
N MET A 154 22.00 5.22 -3.30
CA MET A 154 20.67 5.01 -3.90
C MET A 154 19.80 6.27 -3.90
N LEU A 155 19.94 7.12 -2.90
CA LEU A 155 19.18 8.37 -2.74
C LEU A 155 19.92 9.60 -3.33
N GLY A 156 21.10 9.41 -3.94
CA GLY A 156 21.90 10.50 -4.55
C GLY A 156 22.41 11.49 -3.52
N LEU A 157 22.79 11.05 -2.33
CA LEU A 157 23.32 11.87 -1.23
C LEU A 157 24.77 11.55 -0.85
N TRP A 158 25.40 10.56 -1.50
CA TRP A 158 26.74 10.10 -1.11
C TRP A 158 27.79 11.21 -1.16
N ASP A 159 27.78 12.05 -2.18
CA ASP A 159 28.73 13.17 -2.33
C ASP A 159 28.56 14.24 -1.25
N LYS A 160 27.38 14.26 -0.63
CA LYS A 160 27.06 15.19 0.45
C LYS A 160 27.09 14.55 1.83
N ARG A 161 27.66 13.34 1.97
CA ARG A 161 27.67 12.59 3.23
C ARG A 161 28.32 13.33 4.40
N ASN A 162 29.31 14.18 4.12
CA ASN A 162 30.05 14.98 5.12
C ASN A 162 29.49 16.40 5.29
N VAL A 163 28.35 16.73 4.65
CA VAL A 163 27.71 18.04 4.74
C VAL A 163 26.67 18.02 5.87
N LEU A 164 26.58 19.11 6.63
CA LEU A 164 25.63 19.25 7.74
C LEU A 164 24.16 19.19 7.21
N ALA A 165 23.32 18.41 7.89
CA ALA A 165 21.91 18.24 7.53
C ALA A 165 21.12 19.57 7.62
N ALA A 166 21.59 20.54 8.41
CA ALA A 166 21.01 21.89 8.47
C ALA A 166 20.94 22.57 7.10
N THR A 167 21.95 22.34 6.24
CA THR A 167 22.06 22.99 4.91
C THR A 167 21.31 22.25 3.80
N PHE A 168 20.70 21.10 4.12
CA PHE A 168 19.98 20.30 3.15
C PHE A 168 18.66 20.94 2.73
N SER A 169 18.34 20.86 1.44
CA SER A 169 17.00 21.17 0.95
C SER A 169 15.97 20.26 1.59
N LYS A 170 14.68 20.60 1.52
CA LYS A 170 13.60 19.77 2.02
C LYS A 170 13.64 18.36 1.43
N GLY A 171 13.83 18.22 0.11
CA GLY A 171 13.96 16.93 -0.55
C GLY A 171 15.17 16.13 -0.10
N MET A 172 16.32 16.79 0.14
CA MET A 172 17.52 16.13 0.69
C MET A 172 17.27 15.66 2.14
N LYS A 173 16.62 16.46 2.98
CA LYS A 173 16.24 16.07 4.35
C LYS A 173 15.31 14.87 4.34
N GLN A 174 14.34 14.84 3.44
CA GLN A 174 13.42 13.71 3.28
C GLN A 174 14.16 12.42 2.88
N LYS A 175 15.03 12.50 1.88
CA LYS A 175 15.87 11.38 1.44
C LYS A 175 16.76 10.86 2.58
N LEU A 176 17.36 11.74 3.36
CA LEU A 176 18.17 11.35 4.53
C LEU A 176 17.32 10.70 5.63
N ALA A 177 16.09 11.17 5.86
CA ALA A 177 15.17 10.54 6.82
C ALA A 177 14.76 9.12 6.39
N ILE A 178 14.57 8.90 5.10
CA ILE A 178 14.30 7.57 4.54
C ILE A 178 15.51 6.64 4.76
N ALA A 179 16.74 7.09 4.44
CA ALA A 179 17.96 6.33 4.71
C ALA A 179 18.10 5.98 6.19
N ARG A 180 17.80 6.92 7.09
CA ARG A 180 17.82 6.73 8.53
C ARG A 180 16.86 5.65 9.00
N ALA A 181 15.63 5.64 8.47
CA ALA A 181 14.63 4.66 8.84
C ALA A 181 14.99 3.22 8.41
N LEU A 182 15.92 3.08 7.45
CA LEU A 182 16.37 1.80 6.91
C LEU A 182 17.70 1.32 7.48
N ILE A 183 18.41 2.14 8.26
CA ILE A 183 19.80 1.88 8.68
C ILE A 183 19.99 0.53 9.41
N HIS A 184 18.98 0.08 10.13
CA HIS A 184 18.97 -1.16 10.91
C HIS A 184 18.30 -2.34 10.20
N ASP A 185 18.05 -2.19 8.89
CA ASP A 185 17.42 -3.21 8.03
C ASP A 185 16.06 -3.73 8.53
N PRO A 186 15.06 -2.84 8.72
CA PRO A 186 13.75 -3.22 9.26
C PRO A 186 13.00 -4.18 8.33
N GLN A 187 12.08 -4.97 8.89
CA GLN A 187 11.16 -5.82 8.14
C GLN A 187 10.04 -4.98 7.49
N VAL A 188 9.57 -3.95 8.20
CA VAL A 188 8.51 -3.04 7.73
C VAL A 188 9.00 -1.60 7.74
N LEU A 189 8.77 -0.90 6.64
CA LEU A 189 8.99 0.54 6.54
C LEU A 189 7.65 1.29 6.49
N PHE A 190 7.35 2.05 7.54
CA PHE A 190 6.24 3.00 7.56
C PHE A 190 6.68 4.34 7.00
N MET A 191 5.95 4.86 6.02
CA MET A 191 6.20 6.17 5.43
C MET A 191 4.93 7.04 5.50
N ASP A 192 5.03 8.18 6.15
CA ASP A 192 3.93 9.15 6.25
C ASP A 192 4.18 10.30 5.26
N GLU A 193 3.41 10.34 4.16
CA GLU A 193 3.48 11.34 3.09
C GLU A 193 4.91 11.57 2.52
N PRO A 194 5.64 10.52 2.09
CA PRO A 194 7.09 10.62 1.82
C PRO A 194 7.47 11.53 0.66
N THR A 195 6.54 11.85 -0.24
CA THR A 195 6.77 12.72 -1.41
C THR A 195 6.05 14.06 -1.30
N ALA A 196 5.30 14.29 -0.22
CA ALA A 196 4.53 15.52 -0.03
C ALA A 196 5.43 16.75 0.01
N ASN A 197 5.03 17.77 -0.75
CA ASN A 197 5.74 19.05 -0.82
C ASN A 197 7.22 18.95 -1.26
N LEU A 198 7.60 17.90 -1.98
CA LEU A 198 8.89 17.78 -2.66
C LEU A 198 8.78 18.33 -4.08
N ASP A 199 9.91 18.78 -4.61
CA ASP A 199 10.01 19.06 -6.03
C ASP A 199 9.87 17.77 -6.86
N PRO A 200 9.50 17.85 -8.15
CA PRO A 200 9.24 16.68 -8.97
C PRO A 200 10.40 15.70 -9.07
N GLU A 201 11.65 16.18 -9.05
CA GLU A 201 12.85 15.37 -9.16
C GLU A 201 13.11 14.60 -7.85
N ALA A 202 13.02 15.27 -6.70
CA ALA A 202 13.14 14.62 -5.40
C ALA A 202 12.02 13.60 -5.19
N ALA A 203 10.78 13.93 -5.53
CA ALA A 203 9.64 13.01 -5.45
C ALA A 203 9.84 11.78 -6.36
N LYS A 204 10.37 11.97 -7.57
CA LYS A 204 10.72 10.85 -8.47
C LYS A 204 11.79 9.96 -7.84
N THR A 205 12.87 10.55 -7.31
CA THR A 205 13.95 9.79 -6.65
C THR A 205 13.40 8.93 -5.51
N VAL A 206 12.50 9.47 -4.68
CA VAL A 206 11.87 8.72 -3.58
C VAL A 206 10.99 7.58 -4.12
N ARG A 207 10.19 7.81 -5.16
CA ARG A 207 9.37 6.75 -5.78
C ARG A 207 10.22 5.63 -6.37
N ASP A 208 11.27 5.99 -7.12
CA ASP A 208 12.19 5.01 -7.73
C ASP A 208 12.88 4.17 -6.64
N PHE A 209 13.25 4.81 -5.53
CA PHE A 209 13.81 4.13 -4.36
C PHE A 209 12.80 3.14 -3.72
N ILE A 210 11.53 3.54 -3.53
CA ILE A 210 10.46 2.65 -3.03
C ILE A 210 10.29 1.44 -3.96
N LEU A 211 10.27 1.66 -5.29
CA LEU A 211 10.18 0.58 -6.28
C LEU A 211 11.38 -0.36 -6.23
N GLN A 212 12.57 0.14 -5.89
CA GLN A 212 13.74 -0.72 -5.70
C GLN A 212 13.61 -1.57 -4.43
N LEU A 213 13.18 -0.99 -3.30
CA LEU A 213 12.91 -1.74 -2.07
C LEU A 213 11.82 -2.80 -2.28
N LYS A 214 10.80 -2.51 -3.09
CA LYS A 214 9.77 -3.48 -3.51
C LYS A 214 10.39 -4.69 -4.23
N LYS A 215 11.33 -4.47 -5.16
CA LYS A 215 12.05 -5.56 -5.83
C LYS A 215 12.86 -6.41 -4.84
N GLU A 216 13.35 -5.80 -3.78
CA GLU A 216 14.07 -6.47 -2.69
C GLU A 216 13.14 -7.15 -1.68
N LYS A 217 11.82 -7.17 -1.94
CA LYS A 217 10.79 -7.76 -1.08
C LYS A 217 10.69 -7.13 0.30
N LYS A 218 10.98 -5.84 0.43
CA LYS A 218 10.72 -5.09 1.66
C LYS A 218 9.24 -4.75 1.76
N THR A 219 8.67 -4.96 2.94
CA THR A 219 7.30 -4.54 3.22
C THR A 219 7.25 -3.05 3.51
N ILE A 220 6.39 -2.33 2.80
CA ILE A 220 6.25 -0.88 2.94
C ILE A 220 4.79 -0.54 3.20
N PHE A 221 4.53 0.17 4.29
CA PHE A 221 3.23 0.76 4.59
C PHE A 221 3.28 2.26 4.27
N LEU A 222 2.68 2.63 3.14
CA LEU A 222 2.73 3.97 2.58
C LEU A 222 1.45 4.74 2.91
N ASN A 223 1.57 5.78 3.71
CA ASN A 223 0.51 6.72 4.01
C ASN A 223 0.55 7.86 3.01
N THR A 224 -0.50 8.07 2.23
CA THR A 224 -0.58 9.17 1.27
C THR A 224 -2.02 9.60 1.03
N HIS A 225 -2.21 10.83 0.57
CA HIS A 225 -3.49 11.32 0.03
C HIS A 225 -3.46 11.39 -1.50
N ASN A 226 -2.33 11.04 -2.13
CA ASN A 226 -2.13 11.11 -3.57
C ASN A 226 -2.42 9.75 -4.22
N LEU A 227 -3.56 9.66 -4.92
CA LEU A 227 -4.00 8.44 -5.59
C LEU A 227 -3.04 8.04 -6.73
N ASP A 228 -2.53 9.01 -7.50
CA ASP A 228 -1.61 8.74 -8.62
C ASP A 228 -0.31 8.09 -8.14
N GLU A 229 0.17 8.51 -6.96
CA GLU A 229 1.34 7.91 -6.34
C GLU A 229 1.05 6.47 -5.94
N ALA A 230 -0.05 6.23 -5.24
CA ALA A 230 -0.45 4.90 -4.81
C ALA A 230 -0.66 3.94 -5.99
N GLN A 231 -1.26 4.41 -7.09
CA GLN A 231 -1.44 3.62 -8.31
C GLN A 231 -0.11 3.16 -8.93
N ARG A 232 0.93 3.98 -8.82
CA ARG A 232 2.25 3.69 -9.42
C ARG A 232 3.11 2.73 -8.61
N ILE A 233 2.96 2.73 -7.29
CA ILE A 233 3.89 2.01 -6.41
C ILE A 233 3.26 0.92 -5.57
N CYS A 234 1.99 1.04 -5.18
CA CYS A 234 1.35 0.09 -4.28
C CYS A 234 0.85 -1.17 -4.99
N ASP A 235 0.94 -2.31 -4.31
CA ASP A 235 0.33 -3.57 -4.73
C ASP A 235 -1.16 -3.57 -4.39
N ARG A 236 -1.50 -3.15 -3.16
CA ARG A 236 -2.86 -2.97 -2.67
C ARG A 236 -2.97 -1.63 -1.96
N VAL A 237 -4.21 -1.15 -1.88
CA VAL A 237 -4.55 0.13 -1.26
C VAL A 237 -5.78 -0.04 -0.39
N ALA A 238 -5.74 0.54 0.80
CA ALA A 238 -6.92 0.74 1.64
C ALA A 238 -7.33 2.22 1.61
N ILE A 239 -8.61 2.48 1.37
CA ILE A 239 -9.21 3.82 1.46
C ILE A 239 -9.82 3.99 2.84
N MET A 240 -9.38 5.01 3.56
CA MET A 240 -9.77 5.29 4.93
C MET A 240 -10.46 6.64 5.09
N ASN A 241 -11.51 6.66 5.90
CA ASN A 241 -12.12 7.87 6.44
C ASN A 241 -12.69 7.54 7.83
N MET A 242 -11.84 7.66 8.87
CA MET A 242 -12.00 7.17 10.24
C MET A 242 -12.15 5.65 10.34
N SER A 243 -12.84 5.02 9.40
CA SER A 243 -12.97 3.57 9.23
C SER A 243 -12.54 3.15 7.83
N LEU A 244 -12.26 1.87 7.64
CA LEU A 244 -11.96 1.29 6.32
C LEU A 244 -13.20 1.42 5.41
N ARG A 245 -13.02 2.01 4.22
CA ARG A 245 -14.08 2.19 3.22
C ARG A 245 -13.99 1.19 2.08
N ALA A 246 -12.78 0.92 1.62
CA ALA A 246 -12.51 -0.04 0.58
C ALA A 246 -11.06 -0.54 0.69
N ILE A 247 -10.80 -1.74 0.19
CA ILE A 247 -9.46 -2.31 0.09
C ILE A 247 -9.39 -3.17 -1.17
N GLY A 248 -8.31 -3.06 -1.93
CA GLY A 248 -8.10 -3.81 -3.17
C GLY A 248 -6.85 -3.34 -3.89
N THR A 249 -6.61 -3.88 -5.07
CA THR A 249 -5.60 -3.32 -5.98
C THR A 249 -6.03 -1.93 -6.47
N PRO A 250 -5.10 -1.04 -6.83
CA PRO A 250 -5.45 0.27 -7.38
C PRO A 250 -6.45 0.18 -8.53
N GLN A 251 -6.28 -0.80 -9.43
CA GLN A 251 -7.17 -1.00 -10.57
C GLN A 251 -8.58 -1.45 -10.17
N GLU A 252 -8.71 -2.33 -9.15
CA GLU A 252 -10.02 -2.74 -8.62
C GLU A 252 -10.75 -1.56 -8.00
N LEU A 253 -10.03 -0.73 -7.21
CA LEU A 253 -10.61 0.45 -6.57
C LEU A 253 -11.03 1.51 -7.59
N GLU A 254 -10.22 1.76 -8.62
CA GLU A 254 -10.57 2.65 -9.72
C GLU A 254 -11.85 2.20 -10.42
N ARG A 255 -11.97 0.91 -10.73
CA ARG A 255 -13.19 0.34 -11.33
C ARG A 255 -14.41 0.46 -10.43
N SER A 256 -14.24 0.35 -9.12
CA SER A 256 -15.36 0.45 -8.15
C SER A 256 -15.86 1.89 -7.94
N VAL A 257 -14.98 2.88 -8.09
CA VAL A 257 -15.28 4.32 -7.92
C VAL A 257 -15.73 4.96 -9.22
N SER A 258 -15.09 4.61 -10.31
CA SER A 258 -15.51 4.96 -11.65
C SER A 258 -16.59 3.97 -12.05
N GLY A 259 -17.84 4.16 -11.64
CA GLY A 259 -18.96 3.47 -12.28
C GLY A 259 -18.67 3.52 -13.79
N ARG A 260 -18.50 2.35 -14.45
CA ARG A 260 -18.08 2.33 -15.86
C ARG A 260 -19.07 3.14 -16.65
N LYS A 261 -18.64 4.30 -17.12
CA LYS A 261 -19.43 5.12 -18.02
C LYS A 261 -19.32 4.52 -19.42
N THR A 262 -20.45 4.09 -19.97
CA THR A 262 -20.53 3.80 -21.39
C THR A 262 -20.75 5.13 -22.11
N VAL A 263 -19.89 5.42 -23.07
CA VAL A 263 -20.00 6.58 -23.96
C VAL A 263 -20.31 6.06 -25.36
N ILE A 264 -21.46 6.43 -25.88
CA ILE A 264 -21.92 6.08 -27.24
C ILE A 264 -21.92 7.35 -28.08
N GLY A 265 -21.06 7.42 -29.10
CA GLY A 265 -21.11 8.44 -30.14
C GLY A 265 -22.07 8.02 -31.24
N LEU A 266 -23.04 8.87 -31.60
CA LEU A 266 -23.93 8.67 -32.70
C LEU A 266 -23.46 9.48 -33.91
N GLU A 267 -23.78 9.01 -35.12
CA GLU A 267 -23.48 9.76 -36.36
C GLU A 267 -24.33 11.04 -36.50
N GLN A 268 -25.43 11.13 -35.74
CA GLN A 268 -26.38 12.25 -35.77
C GLN A 268 -26.75 12.65 -34.32
N LYS A 269 -27.20 13.90 -34.16
CA LYS A 269 -27.70 14.38 -32.87
C LYS A 269 -28.86 13.54 -32.37
N VAL A 270 -28.91 13.29 -31.06
CA VAL A 270 -29.98 12.57 -30.39
C VAL A 270 -31.33 13.25 -30.68
N ASN A 271 -32.25 12.53 -31.30
CA ASN A 271 -33.61 12.99 -31.55
C ASN A 271 -34.60 12.49 -30.47
N ASP A 272 -35.83 13.03 -30.49
CA ASP A 272 -36.85 12.70 -29.47
C ASP A 272 -37.21 11.21 -29.44
N ALA A 273 -37.13 10.49 -30.57
CA ALA A 273 -37.40 9.05 -30.62
C ALA A 273 -36.32 8.24 -29.88
N VAL A 274 -35.03 8.57 -30.08
CA VAL A 274 -33.89 7.97 -29.36
C VAL A 274 -33.96 8.31 -27.86
N LEU A 275 -34.28 9.58 -27.53
CA LEU A 275 -34.47 10.03 -26.16
C LEU A 275 -35.59 9.26 -25.45
N GLY A 276 -36.71 9.00 -26.14
CA GLY A 276 -37.83 8.23 -25.63
C GLY A 276 -37.49 6.74 -25.40
N ALA A 277 -36.64 6.17 -26.26
CA ALA A 277 -36.14 4.80 -26.08
C ALA A 277 -35.17 4.67 -24.90
N LEU A 278 -34.22 5.61 -24.79
CA LEU A 278 -33.21 5.62 -23.69
C LEU A 278 -33.84 5.77 -22.30
N LYS A 279 -34.87 6.60 -22.17
CA LYS A 279 -35.65 6.80 -20.92
C LYS A 279 -36.38 5.56 -20.43
N LYS A 280 -36.60 4.56 -21.29
CA LYS A 280 -37.24 3.28 -20.93
C LYS A 280 -36.27 2.23 -20.43
N LEU A 281 -34.95 2.46 -20.61
CA LEU A 281 -33.92 1.57 -20.17
C LEU A 281 -33.53 1.90 -18.71
N PRO A 282 -33.11 0.92 -17.87
CA PRO A 282 -32.73 1.14 -16.49
C PRO A 282 -31.31 1.73 -16.39
N LEU A 283 -31.05 2.83 -17.11
CA LEU A 283 -29.75 3.50 -17.17
C LEU A 283 -29.60 4.47 -15.99
N LYS A 284 -28.45 4.40 -15.26
CA LYS A 284 -28.16 5.35 -14.20
C LYS A 284 -27.30 6.50 -14.74
N ASN A 285 -27.52 7.70 -14.21
CA ASN A 285 -26.76 8.92 -14.55
C ASN A 285 -26.67 9.21 -16.06
N LEU A 286 -27.76 9.00 -16.79
CA LEU A 286 -27.84 9.28 -18.22
C LEU A 286 -27.62 10.77 -18.48
N SER A 287 -26.58 11.10 -19.26
CA SER A 287 -26.26 12.44 -19.77
C SER A 287 -26.15 12.40 -21.28
N ILE A 288 -26.71 13.42 -21.96
CA ILE A 288 -26.69 13.55 -23.41
C ILE A 288 -26.12 14.92 -23.76
N ASP A 289 -25.07 14.92 -24.59
CA ASP A 289 -24.43 16.12 -25.11
C ASP A 289 -24.26 16.00 -26.62
N GLY A 290 -25.16 16.64 -27.36
CA GLY A 290 -25.19 16.64 -28.81
C GLY A 290 -25.42 15.26 -29.42
N ASP A 291 -24.38 14.62 -29.91
CA ASP A 291 -24.36 13.29 -30.53
C ASP A 291 -23.80 12.21 -29.57
N THR A 292 -23.46 12.60 -28.35
CA THR A 292 -22.82 11.71 -27.37
C THR A 292 -23.76 11.39 -26.22
N ILE A 293 -23.94 10.10 -25.94
CA ILE A 293 -24.74 9.56 -24.83
C ILE A 293 -23.77 8.96 -23.81
N THR A 294 -23.88 9.35 -22.54
CA THR A 294 -23.09 8.82 -21.45
C THR A 294 -24.02 8.31 -20.34
N PHE A 295 -23.75 7.10 -19.83
CA PHE A 295 -24.50 6.51 -18.72
C PHE A 295 -23.60 5.54 -17.93
N ASP A 296 -23.96 5.29 -16.66
CA ASP A 296 -23.25 4.36 -15.80
C ASP A 296 -23.75 2.92 -16.03
N VAL A 297 -22.81 1.96 -16.09
CA VAL A 297 -23.09 0.52 -16.25
C VAL A 297 -22.58 -0.24 -15.03
N GLU A 298 -23.45 -1.00 -14.38
CA GLU A 298 -23.08 -1.83 -13.22
C GLU A 298 -22.36 -3.12 -13.66
N ASP A 299 -22.77 -3.75 -14.74
CA ASP A 299 -22.16 -4.97 -15.31
C ASP A 299 -22.18 -4.90 -16.85
N PRO A 300 -21.07 -4.49 -17.49
CA PRO A 300 -21.07 -4.31 -18.94
C PRO A 300 -21.30 -5.59 -19.74
N ASP A 301 -21.04 -6.76 -19.18
CA ASP A 301 -21.23 -8.03 -19.87
C ASP A 301 -22.70 -8.50 -19.82
N LYS A 302 -23.48 -8.00 -18.85
CA LYS A 302 -24.93 -8.29 -18.74
C LYS A 302 -25.81 -7.23 -19.37
N GLU A 303 -25.43 -5.94 -19.26
CA GLU A 303 -26.29 -4.82 -19.70
C GLU A 303 -26.02 -4.38 -21.14
N ASN A 304 -24.85 -4.61 -21.72
CA ASN A 304 -24.49 -4.22 -23.08
C ASN A 304 -25.00 -5.19 -24.17
N SER A 305 -25.46 -6.39 -23.82
CA SER A 305 -25.90 -7.40 -24.81
C SER A 305 -27.20 -7.06 -25.56
N PRO A 306 -28.22 -6.39 -24.98
CA PRO A 306 -29.41 -6.05 -25.69
C PRO A 306 -29.46 -4.63 -26.28
N ALA A 307 -28.57 -3.71 -25.86
CA ALA A 307 -28.68 -2.29 -26.23
C ALA A 307 -28.01 -1.96 -27.59
N VAL A 308 -27.07 -2.77 -28.05
CA VAL A 308 -26.26 -2.50 -29.26
C VAL A 308 -26.90 -3.09 -30.54
N GLY A 309 -27.87 -3.99 -30.40
CA GLY A 309 -28.52 -4.65 -31.54
C GLY A 309 -29.83 -4.01 -32.02
N GLY A 310 -30.24 -2.86 -31.46
CA GLY A 310 -31.58 -2.28 -31.74
C GLY A 310 -31.63 -0.76 -32.02
N LEU A 311 -30.49 -0.10 -32.27
CA LEU A 311 -30.45 1.32 -32.68
C LEU A 311 -29.99 1.46 -34.10
#